data_82da45771013dfc48d69ae15cabe96b2
#
_entry.id   82da45771013dfc48d69ae15cabe96b2
#
_cell.length_a   1.000
_cell.length_b   1.000
_cell.length_c   1.000
_cell.angle_alpha   90.00
_cell.angle_beta   90.00
_cell.angle_gamma   90.00
#
_symmetry.space_group_name_H-M   'P 1'
#
loop_
_entity.id
_entity.type
_entity.pdbx_description
1 polymer ?
#
loop_
_entity_poly.entity_id
_entity_poly.type
_entity_poly.pdbx_seq_one_letter_code
_entity_poly.pdbx_strand_id
1 'polypeptide(L)'
;RILHDYGIQENGSFVLGFDHDREDSFARMAQWIEENRLECATFHILTPYPATPLFRQMAAEGRILHRDWTLYDTGHAVFRPKHMSPVELEQGYAWIYHRLFSHSSIWRRRPEQLQAVPLYLAMSYLYKRSNRFWHLLIKHDLVNPVWKPLVEMTRIRHVRYRRRLAMREMPVGAPGQVVSAGV
;
A
#
# COMPACT_ATOMS: atom_id res chain seq x y z
N ARG A 1 8.54 9.96 -5.72
CA ARG A 1 8.83 11.42 -5.60
C ARG A 1 7.90 12.25 -6.47
N ILE A 2 7.74 11.92 -7.77
CA ILE A 2 6.85 12.69 -8.66
C ILE A 2 5.43 12.80 -8.09
N LEU A 3 4.86 11.70 -7.58
CA LEU A 3 3.51 11.70 -6.99
C LEU A 3 3.44 12.58 -5.73
N HIS A 4 4.47 12.54 -4.90
CA HIS A 4 4.57 13.40 -3.72
C HIS A 4 4.65 14.89 -4.07
N ASP A 5 5.35 15.24 -5.17
CA ASP A 5 5.41 16.63 -5.66
C ASP A 5 4.01 17.14 -6.07
N TYR A 6 3.13 16.25 -6.52
CA TYR A 6 1.72 16.54 -6.80
C TYR A 6 0.78 16.39 -5.59
N GLY A 7 1.31 16.10 -4.40
CA GLY A 7 0.53 15.93 -3.17
C GLY A 7 -0.32 14.66 -3.14
N ILE A 8 0.05 13.65 -3.94
CA ILE A 8 -0.60 12.34 -4.00
C ILE A 8 0.10 11.43 -3.00
N GLN A 9 -0.68 10.84 -2.08
CA GLN A 9 -0.20 9.81 -1.18
C GLN A 9 -0.18 8.45 -1.88
N GLU A 10 0.83 7.65 -1.59
CA GLU A 10 1.04 6.35 -2.22
C GLU A 10 0.71 5.21 -1.26
N ASN A 11 -0.01 4.22 -1.77
CA ASN A 11 -0.15 2.92 -1.12
C ASN A 11 0.56 1.86 -1.97
N GLY A 12 1.69 1.34 -1.46
CA GLY A 12 2.39 0.22 -2.07
C GLY A 12 1.77 -1.11 -1.66
N SER A 13 1.49 -1.99 -2.62
CA SER A 13 1.12 -3.38 -2.35
C SER A 13 2.29 -4.29 -2.72
N PHE A 14 2.72 -5.10 -1.76
CA PHE A 14 3.91 -5.95 -1.87
C PHE A 14 3.53 -7.41 -1.66
N VAL A 15 4.15 -8.29 -2.44
CA VAL A 15 4.00 -9.74 -2.28
C VAL A 15 5.33 -10.32 -1.81
N LEU A 16 5.27 -11.21 -0.83
CA LEU A 16 6.39 -11.86 -0.16
C LEU A 16 6.38 -13.36 -0.46
N GLY A 17 7.54 -13.98 -0.52
CA GLY A 17 7.68 -15.43 -0.69
C GLY A 17 7.90 -15.86 -2.14
N PHE A 18 8.40 -14.98 -3.02
CA PHE A 18 8.90 -15.37 -4.32
C PHE A 18 10.14 -16.26 -4.21
N ASP A 19 10.45 -16.98 -5.27
CA ASP A 19 11.55 -17.95 -5.31
C ASP A 19 12.95 -17.33 -5.10
N HIS A 20 13.09 -16.02 -5.26
CA HIS A 20 14.34 -15.29 -5.00
C HIS A 20 14.38 -14.59 -3.63
N ASP A 21 13.27 -14.61 -2.87
CA ASP A 21 13.21 -14.01 -1.56
C ASP A 21 14.01 -14.82 -0.54
N ARG A 22 14.68 -14.10 0.34
CA ARG A 22 15.46 -14.60 1.47
C ARG A 22 15.08 -13.84 2.74
N GLU A 23 15.58 -14.26 3.88
CA GLU A 23 15.31 -13.58 5.16
C GLU A 23 15.63 -12.07 5.14
N ASP A 24 16.71 -11.68 4.46
CA ASP A 24 17.11 -10.27 4.35
C ASP A 24 16.18 -9.44 3.43
N SER A 25 15.35 -10.09 2.60
CA SER A 25 14.41 -9.41 1.72
C SER A 25 13.40 -8.55 2.48
N PHE A 26 12.97 -9.00 3.66
CA PHE A 26 12.05 -8.24 4.51
C PHE A 26 12.68 -6.93 5.01
N ALA A 27 13.93 -6.99 5.45
CA ALA A 27 14.66 -5.82 5.94
C ALA A 27 14.93 -4.81 4.83
N ARG A 28 15.39 -5.29 3.67
CA ARG A 28 15.61 -4.45 2.49
C ARG A 28 14.34 -3.77 2.00
N MET A 29 13.24 -4.51 1.97
CA MET A 29 11.94 -3.96 1.57
C MET A 29 11.45 -2.89 2.55
N ALA A 30 11.56 -3.14 3.86
CA ALA A 30 11.20 -2.16 4.88
C ALA A 30 12.04 -0.89 4.77
N GLN A 31 13.36 -1.03 4.57
CA GLN A 31 14.26 0.08 4.37
C GLN A 31 13.88 0.88 3.11
N TRP A 32 13.64 0.21 2.00
CA TRP A 32 13.24 0.85 0.75
C TRP A 32 11.95 1.66 0.90
N ILE A 33 10.96 1.12 1.62
CA ILE A 33 9.69 1.79 1.90
C ILE A 33 9.91 3.03 2.77
N GLU A 34 10.78 2.95 3.79
CA GLU A 34 11.13 4.08 4.65
C GLU A 34 11.89 5.18 3.89
N GLU A 35 12.86 4.80 3.05
CA GLU A 35 13.67 5.73 2.24
C GLU A 35 12.85 6.45 1.17
N ASN A 36 11.88 5.76 0.56
CA ASN A 36 10.97 6.33 -0.42
C ASN A 36 9.74 6.99 0.22
N ARG A 37 9.62 6.93 1.55
CA ARG A 37 8.54 7.57 2.33
C ARG A 37 7.14 7.19 1.87
N LEU A 38 6.94 5.91 1.46
CA LEU A 38 5.60 5.45 1.14
C LEU A 38 4.70 5.61 2.37
N GLU A 39 3.62 6.33 2.25
CA GLU A 39 2.72 6.60 3.36
C GLU A 39 2.03 5.34 3.86
N CYS A 40 1.60 4.49 2.95
CA CYS A 40 0.98 3.20 3.28
C CYS A 40 1.65 2.07 2.54
N ALA A 41 1.76 0.92 3.19
CA ALA A 41 2.23 -0.32 2.59
C ALA A 41 1.40 -1.49 3.09
N THR A 42 0.94 -2.33 2.17
CA THR A 42 0.23 -3.58 2.44
C THR A 42 1.06 -4.75 1.93
N PHE A 43 1.06 -5.83 2.70
CA PHE A 43 1.84 -7.03 2.38
C PHE A 43 0.93 -8.22 2.24
N HIS A 44 1.30 -9.09 1.32
CA HIS A 44 0.60 -10.33 1.05
C HIS A 44 1.62 -11.44 0.91
N ILE A 45 1.37 -12.58 1.52
CA ILE A 45 2.14 -13.80 1.24
C ILE A 45 1.66 -14.35 -0.11
N LEU A 46 2.62 -14.69 -0.98
CA LEU A 46 2.33 -15.31 -2.27
C LEU A 46 1.42 -16.53 -2.07
N THR A 47 0.24 -16.48 -2.68
CA THR A 47 -0.75 -17.53 -2.51
C THR A 47 -1.06 -18.16 -3.86
N PRO A 48 -0.64 -19.41 -4.06
CA PRO A 48 -0.95 -20.14 -5.29
C PRO A 48 -2.42 -20.59 -5.29
N TYR A 49 -3.29 -19.79 -5.89
CA TYR A 49 -4.72 -20.10 -5.95
C TYR A 49 -5.02 -21.28 -6.90
N PRO A 50 -6.01 -22.11 -6.57
CA PRO A 50 -6.43 -23.23 -7.42
C PRO A 50 -6.68 -22.81 -8.87
N ALA A 51 -6.43 -23.73 -9.80
CA ALA A 51 -6.56 -23.53 -11.24
C ALA A 51 -5.59 -22.51 -11.87
N THR A 52 -4.73 -21.83 -11.09
CA THR A 52 -3.70 -20.96 -11.67
C THR A 52 -2.48 -21.75 -12.17
N PRO A 53 -1.70 -21.20 -13.12
CA PRO A 53 -0.42 -21.79 -13.52
C PRO A 53 0.54 -21.98 -12.35
N LEU A 54 0.60 -21.00 -11.45
CA LEU A 54 1.45 -21.04 -10.25
C LEU A 54 1.11 -22.22 -9.35
N PHE A 55 -0.19 -22.47 -9.10
CA PHE A 55 -0.62 -23.61 -8.29
C PHE A 55 -0.19 -24.95 -8.94
N ARG A 56 -0.40 -25.08 -10.26
CA ARG A 56 0.00 -26.31 -10.99
C ARG A 56 1.51 -26.54 -10.91
N GLN A 57 2.29 -25.48 -11.10
CA GLN A 57 3.74 -25.56 -10.99
C GLN A 57 4.18 -26.00 -9.59
N MET A 58 3.71 -25.31 -8.54
CA MET A 58 4.08 -25.63 -7.15
C MET A 58 3.57 -27.00 -6.70
N ALA A 59 2.43 -27.44 -7.21
CA ALA A 59 1.93 -28.80 -6.96
C ALA A 59 2.81 -29.86 -7.62
N ALA A 60 3.25 -29.65 -8.87
CA ALA A 60 4.18 -30.54 -9.57
C ALA A 60 5.55 -30.59 -8.89
N GLU A 61 6.01 -29.47 -8.31
CA GLU A 61 7.25 -29.38 -7.51
C GLU A 61 7.10 -29.96 -6.08
N GLY A 62 5.89 -30.42 -5.66
CA GLY A 62 5.63 -30.93 -4.31
C GLY A 62 5.72 -29.86 -3.21
N ARG A 63 5.51 -28.59 -3.57
CA ARG A 63 5.66 -27.45 -2.65
C ARG A 63 4.37 -27.02 -1.98
N ILE A 64 3.21 -27.49 -2.41
CA ILE A 64 1.92 -27.21 -1.73
C ILE A 64 1.88 -27.96 -0.41
N LEU A 65 1.66 -27.28 0.69
CA LEU A 65 1.66 -27.85 2.04
C LEU A 65 0.34 -28.55 2.36
N HIS A 66 -0.77 -27.91 2.00
CA HIS A 66 -2.12 -28.42 2.29
C HIS A 66 -3.13 -27.78 1.34
N ARG A 67 -4.36 -28.30 1.34
CA ARG A 67 -5.49 -27.78 0.57
C ARG A 67 -6.63 -27.28 1.46
N ASP A 68 -6.28 -26.74 2.62
CA ASP A 68 -7.24 -26.01 3.43
C ASP A 68 -7.40 -24.60 2.86
N TRP A 69 -8.47 -24.41 2.12
CA TRP A 69 -8.75 -23.16 1.42
C TRP A 69 -9.03 -21.99 2.34
N THR A 70 -9.31 -22.22 3.61
CA THR A 70 -9.50 -21.15 4.60
C THR A 70 -8.22 -20.38 4.90
N LEU A 71 -7.06 -21.01 4.67
CA LEU A 71 -5.73 -20.44 4.85
C LEU A 71 -5.16 -19.77 3.57
N TYR A 72 -5.89 -19.81 2.46
CA TYR A 72 -5.48 -19.15 1.20
C TYR A 72 -5.89 -17.67 1.20
N ASP A 73 -5.61 -16.97 2.28
CA ASP A 73 -6.04 -15.60 2.60
C ASP A 73 -4.94 -14.55 2.43
N THR A 74 -3.80 -14.93 1.83
CA THR A 74 -2.60 -14.08 1.67
C THR A 74 -1.88 -13.72 2.97
N GLY A 75 -2.32 -14.22 4.09
CA GLY A 75 -1.70 -14.03 5.42
C GLY A 75 -0.96 -15.28 5.92
N HIS A 76 -1.23 -16.44 5.32
CA HIS A 76 -0.62 -17.71 5.69
C HIS A 76 0.24 -18.28 4.55
N ALA A 77 1.31 -18.98 4.94
CA ALA A 77 2.19 -19.68 4.00
C ALA A 77 1.63 -21.08 3.68
N VAL A 78 0.90 -21.20 2.59
CA VAL A 78 0.28 -22.47 2.12
C VAL A 78 1.19 -23.29 1.21
N PHE A 79 2.42 -22.84 1.01
CA PHE A 79 3.43 -23.50 0.17
C PHE A 79 4.81 -23.42 0.83
N ARG A 80 5.76 -24.20 0.32
CA ARG A 80 7.15 -24.21 0.76
C ARG A 80 7.97 -23.26 -0.11
N PRO A 81 8.48 -22.11 0.42
CA PRO A 81 9.43 -21.24 -0.30
C PRO A 81 10.75 -21.96 -0.60
N LYS A 82 11.55 -21.42 -1.54
CA LYS A 82 12.83 -22.07 -1.91
C LYS A 82 13.96 -21.77 -0.93
N HIS A 83 14.01 -20.59 -0.34
CA HIS A 83 15.15 -20.12 0.45
C HIS A 83 14.81 -19.79 1.90
N MET A 84 13.65 -20.14 2.35
CA MET A 84 13.21 -20.03 3.74
C MET A 84 12.13 -21.07 4.06
N SER A 85 11.90 -21.34 5.30
CA SER A 85 10.75 -22.17 5.72
C SER A 85 9.44 -21.38 5.65
N PRO A 86 8.28 -22.07 5.62
CA PRO A 86 6.98 -21.40 5.74
C PRO A 86 6.84 -20.54 6.99
N VAL A 87 7.40 -21.03 8.11
CA VAL A 87 7.38 -20.31 9.40
C VAL A 87 8.21 -19.01 9.34
N GLU A 88 9.39 -19.05 8.73
CA GLU A 88 10.23 -17.86 8.53
C GLU A 88 9.55 -16.85 7.63
N LEU A 89 8.82 -17.29 6.59
CA LEU A 89 8.03 -16.39 5.73
C LEU A 89 6.92 -15.69 6.54
N GLU A 90 6.17 -16.40 7.36
CA GLU A 90 5.13 -15.82 8.22
C GLU A 90 5.70 -14.90 9.30
N GLN A 91 6.84 -15.28 9.89
CA GLN A 91 7.55 -14.42 10.84
C GLN A 91 8.06 -13.15 10.19
N GLY A 92 8.63 -13.24 8.99
CA GLY A 92 9.06 -12.09 8.20
C GLY A 92 7.91 -11.17 7.83
N TYR A 93 6.77 -11.75 7.45
CA TYR A 93 5.52 -11.02 7.21
C TYR A 93 5.05 -10.26 8.46
N ALA A 94 5.01 -10.90 9.62
CA ALA A 94 4.66 -10.24 10.86
C ALA A 94 5.68 -9.16 11.25
N TRP A 95 6.98 -9.45 11.09
CA TRP A 95 8.05 -8.53 11.41
C TRP A 95 7.98 -7.24 10.57
N ILE A 96 7.75 -7.34 9.25
CA ILE A 96 7.69 -6.16 8.38
C ILE A 96 6.51 -5.25 8.74
N TYR A 97 5.37 -5.83 9.11
CA TYR A 97 4.25 -5.06 9.64
C TYR A 97 4.61 -4.35 10.94
N HIS A 98 5.21 -5.08 11.91
CA HIS A 98 5.66 -4.48 13.16
C HIS A 98 6.67 -3.35 12.95
N ARG A 99 7.61 -3.56 12.04
CA ARG A 99 8.64 -2.57 11.71
C ARG A 99 8.04 -1.30 11.13
N LEU A 100 7.22 -1.41 10.09
CA LEU A 100 6.70 -0.27 9.35
C LEU A 100 5.57 0.48 10.09
N PHE A 101 4.84 -0.19 10.95
CA PHE A 101 3.85 0.45 11.81
C PHE A 101 4.39 0.78 13.22
N SER A 102 5.71 0.76 13.42
CA SER A 102 6.33 1.34 14.61
C SER A 102 6.19 2.86 14.61
N HIS A 103 6.16 3.48 15.80
CA HIS A 103 6.06 4.94 15.92
C HIS A 103 7.17 5.67 15.16
N SER A 104 8.41 5.16 15.24
CA SER A 104 9.56 5.73 14.55
C SER A 104 9.42 5.67 13.03
N SER A 105 8.97 4.54 12.47
CA SER A 105 8.79 4.38 11.03
C SER A 105 7.63 5.24 10.50
N ILE A 106 6.50 5.28 11.20
CA ILE A 106 5.38 6.17 10.86
C ILE A 106 5.88 7.63 10.82
N TRP A 107 6.65 8.07 11.82
CA TRP A 107 7.15 9.44 11.87
C TRP A 107 8.15 9.75 10.73
N ARG A 108 9.04 8.82 10.38
CA ARG A 108 9.99 8.97 9.26
C ARG A 108 9.30 9.13 7.92
N ARG A 109 8.24 8.38 7.68
CA ARG A 109 7.48 8.35 6.42
C ARG A 109 6.42 9.45 6.30
N ARG A 110 6.34 10.37 7.28
CA ARG A 110 5.37 11.46 7.22
C ARG A 110 5.54 12.31 5.96
N PRO A 111 4.44 12.78 5.36
CA PRO A 111 4.49 13.67 4.21
C PRO A 111 5.29 14.94 4.50
N GLU A 112 5.99 15.46 3.51
CA GLU A 112 6.69 16.75 3.62
C GLU A 112 5.71 17.93 3.72
N GLN A 113 4.55 17.79 3.11
CA GLN A 113 3.49 18.78 3.18
C GLN A 113 2.83 18.75 4.58
N LEU A 114 3.15 19.71 5.42
CA LEU A 114 2.62 19.82 6.80
C LEU A 114 1.10 19.67 6.90
N GLN A 115 0.39 20.11 5.87
CA GLN A 115 -1.06 20.01 5.81
C GLN A 115 -1.59 18.57 5.67
N ALA A 116 -0.79 17.65 5.13
CA ALA A 116 -1.17 16.24 4.96
C ALA A 116 -0.83 15.40 6.21
N VAL A 117 0.07 15.89 7.06
CA VAL A 117 0.57 15.16 8.25
C VAL A 117 -0.54 14.74 9.21
N PRO A 118 -1.52 15.58 9.60
CA PRO A 118 -2.56 15.16 10.56
C PRO A 118 -3.40 14.00 10.03
N LEU A 119 -3.78 14.04 8.75
CA LEU A 119 -4.56 12.97 8.12
C LEU A 119 -3.73 11.68 8.01
N TYR A 120 -2.48 11.80 7.58
CA TYR A 120 -1.54 10.67 7.50
C TYR A 120 -1.36 9.99 8.86
N LEU A 121 -1.12 10.76 9.92
CA LEU A 121 -0.96 10.22 11.27
C LEU A 121 -2.25 9.54 11.76
N ALA A 122 -3.39 10.21 11.59
CA ALA A 122 -4.68 9.63 11.95
C ALA A 122 -4.90 8.27 11.26
N MET A 123 -4.67 8.20 9.94
CA MET A 123 -4.81 6.96 9.16
C MET A 123 -3.81 5.89 9.60
N SER A 124 -2.53 6.26 9.77
CA SER A 124 -1.48 5.31 10.19
C SER A 124 -1.74 4.72 11.57
N TYR A 125 -2.19 5.53 12.52
CA TYR A 125 -2.51 5.07 13.87
C TYR A 125 -3.83 4.32 13.96
N LEU A 126 -4.83 4.72 13.19
CA LEU A 126 -6.06 3.95 13.03
C LEU A 126 -5.76 2.57 12.43
N TYR A 127 -4.99 2.50 11.35
CA TYR A 127 -4.62 1.24 10.72
C TYR A 127 -3.81 0.34 11.66
N LYS A 128 -2.85 0.90 12.41
CA LYS A 128 -2.03 0.17 13.39
C LYS A 128 -2.86 -0.48 14.51
N ARG A 129 -3.90 0.19 14.98
CA ARG A 129 -4.67 -0.23 16.17
C ARG A 129 -5.94 -1.01 15.86
N SER A 130 -6.35 -1.10 14.61
CA SER A 130 -7.77 -1.16 14.33
C SER A 130 -8.30 -2.42 13.65
N ASN A 131 -7.61 -3.55 13.64
CA ASN A 131 -8.24 -4.77 13.12
C ASN A 131 -9.58 -5.07 13.85
N ARG A 132 -9.62 -4.89 15.17
CA ARG A 132 -10.86 -5.02 15.96
C ARG A 132 -11.84 -3.87 15.75
N PHE A 133 -11.34 -2.65 15.61
CA PHE A 133 -12.14 -1.45 15.40
C PHE A 133 -12.77 -1.44 13.99
N TRP A 134 -12.01 -1.80 12.96
CA TRP A 134 -12.51 -1.98 11.60
C TRP A 134 -13.60 -3.03 11.52
N HIS A 135 -13.40 -4.17 12.16
CA HIS A 135 -14.42 -5.21 12.20
C HIS A 135 -15.74 -4.71 12.84
N LEU A 136 -15.61 -3.93 13.91
CA LEU A 136 -16.78 -3.30 14.55
C LEU A 136 -17.46 -2.27 13.63
N LEU A 137 -16.69 -1.40 12.98
CA LEU A 137 -17.23 -0.39 12.05
C LEU A 137 -17.92 -1.03 10.85
N ILE A 138 -17.32 -2.08 10.27
CA ILE A 138 -17.89 -2.82 9.16
C ILE A 138 -19.18 -3.54 9.61
N LYS A 139 -19.13 -4.23 10.75
CA LYS A 139 -20.27 -4.96 11.31
C LYS A 139 -21.49 -4.07 11.57
N HIS A 140 -21.27 -2.81 11.92
CA HIS A 140 -22.35 -1.84 12.23
C HIS A 140 -22.60 -0.84 11.11
N ASP A 141 -22.02 -1.04 9.92
CA ASP A 141 -22.15 -0.14 8.76
C ASP A 141 -21.80 1.34 9.05
N LEU A 142 -20.88 1.54 10.00
CA LEU A 142 -20.41 2.85 10.45
C LEU A 142 -19.23 3.40 9.64
N VAL A 143 -18.75 2.65 8.65
CA VAL A 143 -17.61 3.06 7.81
C VAL A 143 -17.93 4.34 7.06
N ASN A 144 -19.06 4.39 6.36
CA ASN A 144 -19.47 5.53 5.54
C ASN A 144 -19.68 6.82 6.34
N PRO A 145 -20.49 6.85 7.43
CA PRO A 145 -20.70 8.07 8.18
C PRO A 145 -19.44 8.60 8.88
N VAL A 146 -18.54 7.71 9.33
CA VAL A 146 -17.28 8.11 9.98
C VAL A 146 -16.28 8.70 8.98
N TRP A 147 -16.21 8.14 7.75
CA TRP A 147 -15.22 8.58 6.75
C TRP A 147 -15.71 9.71 5.85
N LYS A 148 -17.01 9.86 5.65
CA LYS A 148 -17.57 10.87 4.76
C LYS A 148 -17.06 12.29 5.01
N PRO A 149 -16.95 12.80 6.24
CA PRO A 149 -16.39 14.14 6.48
C PRO A 149 -14.91 14.26 6.12
N LEU A 150 -14.12 13.20 6.38
CA LEU A 150 -12.69 13.16 6.06
C LEU A 150 -12.45 13.10 4.54
N VAL A 151 -13.22 12.28 3.83
CA VAL A 151 -13.18 12.18 2.37
C VAL A 151 -13.57 13.52 1.73
N GLU A 152 -14.60 14.21 2.23
CA GLU A 152 -15.01 15.50 1.68
C GLU A 152 -13.96 16.60 1.95
N MET A 153 -13.35 16.61 3.12
CA MET A 153 -12.22 17.51 3.41
C MET A 153 -11.04 17.27 2.47
N THR A 154 -10.67 16.03 2.20
CA THR A 154 -9.58 15.70 1.28
C THR A 154 -9.93 16.07 -0.15
N ARG A 155 -11.18 15.85 -0.59
CA ARG A 155 -11.68 16.26 -1.90
C ARG A 155 -11.58 17.76 -2.12
N ILE A 156 -12.04 18.57 -1.16
CA ILE A 156 -11.97 20.03 -1.22
C ILE A 156 -10.51 20.50 -1.31
N ARG A 157 -9.60 19.88 -0.54
CA ARG A 157 -8.17 20.19 -0.58
C ARG A 157 -7.55 19.83 -1.92
N HIS A 158 -7.87 18.66 -2.46
CA HIS A 158 -7.38 18.19 -3.75
C HIS A 158 -7.83 19.12 -4.90
N VAL A 159 -9.09 19.54 -4.90
CA VAL A 159 -9.61 20.51 -5.88
C VAL A 159 -8.88 21.85 -5.80
N ARG A 160 -8.62 22.35 -4.59
CA ARG A 160 -7.84 23.61 -4.40
C ARG A 160 -6.41 23.46 -4.88
N TYR A 161 -5.78 22.32 -4.60
CA TYR A 161 -4.42 22.03 -5.03
C TYR A 161 -4.31 21.95 -6.56
N ARG A 162 -5.20 21.22 -7.22
CA ARG A 162 -5.26 21.13 -8.69
C ARG A 162 -5.47 22.50 -9.34
N ARG A 163 -6.31 23.36 -8.77
CA ARG A 163 -6.47 24.75 -9.26
C ARG A 163 -5.17 25.54 -9.17
N ARG A 164 -4.40 25.38 -8.08
CA ARG A 164 -3.09 26.04 -7.93
C ARG A 164 -2.06 25.52 -8.93
N LEU A 165 -2.03 24.23 -9.20
CA LEU A 165 -1.16 23.64 -10.24
C LEU A 165 -1.52 24.18 -11.62
N ALA A 166 -2.79 24.16 -12.01
CA ALA A 166 -3.25 24.70 -13.28
C ALA A 166 -2.89 26.19 -13.46
N MET A 167 -2.88 26.97 -12.37
CA MET A 167 -2.43 28.36 -12.41
C MET A 167 -0.90 28.50 -12.57
N ARG A 168 -0.11 27.50 -12.13
CA ARG A 168 1.35 27.49 -12.28
C ARG A 168 1.80 27.00 -13.65
N GLU A 169 1.02 26.12 -14.27
CA GLU A 169 1.31 25.54 -15.59
C GLU A 169 0.78 26.39 -16.74
N MET A 170 0.02 27.46 -16.49
CA MET A 170 -0.34 28.41 -17.52
C MET A 170 0.90 29.24 -17.88
N PRO A 171 1.48 29.06 -19.08
CA PRO A 171 2.56 29.91 -19.54
C PRO A 171 2.03 31.35 -19.62
N VAL A 172 2.72 32.27 -18.97
CA VAL A 172 2.50 33.68 -19.11
C VAL A 172 2.84 34.04 -20.57
N GLY A 173 1.81 34.16 -21.41
CA GLY A 173 1.94 34.71 -22.75
C GLY A 173 2.14 33.70 -23.87
N ALA A 174 1.04 33.18 -24.38
CA ALA A 174 0.93 32.85 -25.81
C ALA A 174 -0.35 33.53 -26.36
N PRO A 175 -0.26 34.62 -27.13
CA PRO A 175 -1.41 35.12 -27.87
C PRO A 175 -1.73 34.15 -29.00
N GLY A 176 -3.02 33.87 -29.16
CA GLY A 176 -3.70 33.09 -30.15
C GLY A 176 -2.93 32.65 -31.40
N GLN A 177 -2.78 31.32 -31.54
CA GLN A 177 -2.75 30.71 -32.86
C GLN A 177 -4.08 30.00 -33.10
N VAL A 178 -4.95 30.68 -33.82
CA VAL A 178 -6.10 30.11 -34.52
C VAL A 178 -5.51 29.18 -35.59
N VAL A 179 -5.60 27.86 -35.37
CA VAL A 179 -5.36 26.93 -36.48
C VAL A 179 -6.59 26.95 -37.36
N SER A 180 -6.50 27.67 -38.47
CA SER A 180 -7.46 27.56 -39.56
C SER A 180 -7.40 26.17 -40.16
N ALA A 181 -8.47 25.41 -40.02
CA ALA A 181 -8.72 24.23 -40.83
C ALA A 181 -8.96 24.67 -42.25
N GLY A 182 -8.05 24.36 -43.14
CA GLY A 182 -8.19 24.51 -44.58
C GLY A 182 -8.40 23.12 -45.19
N VAL A 183 -9.55 23.00 -45.87
CA VAL A 183 -9.98 22.14 -46.98
C VAL A 183 -9.46 20.68 -47.00
#